data_9d93afebe936a0b56c8ddd2bd12d7f07
#
_entry.id   9d93afebe936a0b56c8ddd2bd12d7f07
#
_cell.length_a   1.000
_cell.length_b   1.000
_cell.length_c   1.000
_cell.angle_alpha   90.00
_cell.angle_beta   90.00
_cell.angle_gamma   90.00
#
_symmetry.space_group_name_H-M   'P 1'
#
loop_
_entity.id
_entity.type
_entity.pdbx_description
1 polymer ?
#
loop_
_entity_poly.entity_id
_entity_poly.type
_entity_poly.pdbx_seq_one_letter_code
_entity_poly.pdbx_strand_id
1 'polypeptide(L)'
;MKLRVMTIQDYDLVLKLWKSIEGFYIRTIDDSYEGMQKFLTKNPNTNVVAICDNKIVGSILCGYDGRCAYLYHVCVQKEYRHKQIGKGMVAFVKERLKEEGATHINLVAFKNNSLGNLFWHEINWSLKDTLNLYECILDSANTRILNEG
;
A
#
# COMPACT_ATOMS: atom_id res chain seq x y z
N MET A 1 -12.29 -13.08 7.61
CA MET A 1 -11.29 -12.31 6.84
C MET A 1 -10.30 -13.26 6.20
N LYS A 2 -9.95 -13.01 4.95
CA LYS A 2 -8.93 -13.77 4.23
C LYS A 2 -7.88 -12.81 3.69
N LEU A 3 -6.61 -13.15 3.87
CA LEU A 3 -5.47 -12.44 3.29
C LEU A 3 -4.82 -13.33 2.23
N ARG A 4 -4.53 -12.76 1.08
CA ARG A 4 -3.80 -13.47 0.04
C ARG A 4 -2.96 -12.50 -0.80
N VAL A 5 -2.03 -13.06 -1.55
CA VAL A 5 -1.22 -12.29 -2.49
C VAL A 5 -2.13 -11.67 -3.55
N MET A 6 -1.88 -10.38 -3.85
CA MET A 6 -2.55 -9.66 -4.93
C MET A 6 -2.02 -10.13 -6.28
N THR A 7 -2.91 -10.30 -7.24
CA THR A 7 -2.56 -10.56 -8.64
C THR A 7 -3.15 -9.49 -9.54
N ILE A 8 -2.73 -9.46 -10.80
CA ILE A 8 -3.24 -8.45 -11.76
C ILE A 8 -4.74 -8.63 -12.03
N GLN A 9 -5.29 -9.83 -11.82
CA GLN A 9 -6.72 -10.08 -11.93
C GLN A 9 -7.54 -9.31 -10.89
N ASP A 10 -6.90 -8.86 -9.81
CA ASP A 10 -7.55 -8.05 -8.77
C ASP A 10 -7.63 -6.57 -9.13
N TYR A 11 -7.02 -6.14 -10.23
CA TYR A 11 -6.80 -4.73 -10.52
C TYR A 11 -8.08 -3.89 -10.44
N ASP A 12 -9.15 -4.31 -11.12
CA ASP A 12 -10.38 -3.50 -11.17
C ASP A 12 -11.00 -3.32 -9.79
N LEU A 13 -11.02 -4.37 -8.98
CA LEU A 13 -11.56 -4.32 -7.61
C LEU A 13 -10.67 -3.51 -6.68
N VAL A 14 -9.36 -3.63 -6.83
CA VAL A 14 -8.39 -2.86 -6.03
C VAL A 14 -8.47 -1.38 -6.40
N LEU A 15 -8.55 -1.05 -7.68
CA LEU A 15 -8.70 0.33 -8.12
C LEU A 15 -10.00 0.94 -7.58
N LYS A 16 -11.09 0.17 -7.61
CA LYS A 16 -12.37 0.59 -7.03
C LYS A 16 -12.23 0.88 -5.53
N LEU A 17 -11.51 0.01 -4.81
CA LEU A 17 -11.22 0.24 -3.39
C LEU A 17 -10.46 1.55 -3.21
N TRP A 18 -9.37 1.75 -3.95
CA TRP A 18 -8.57 2.97 -3.81
C TRP A 18 -9.39 4.23 -4.09
N LYS A 19 -10.25 4.21 -5.11
CA LYS A 19 -11.11 5.35 -5.45
C LYS A 19 -12.15 5.64 -4.37
N SER A 20 -12.47 4.68 -3.52
CA SER A 20 -13.44 4.86 -2.43
C SER A 20 -12.85 5.49 -1.17
N ILE A 21 -11.52 5.58 -1.08
CA ILE A 21 -10.84 6.10 0.12
C ILE A 21 -10.65 7.61 0.00
N GLU A 22 -11.30 8.37 0.87
CA GLU A 22 -11.13 9.82 0.92
C GLU A 22 -9.69 10.19 1.28
N GLY A 23 -9.14 11.19 0.61
CA GLY A 23 -7.78 11.66 0.85
C GLY A 23 -6.68 10.78 0.26
N PHE A 24 -7.05 9.77 -0.51
CA PHE A 24 -6.13 8.83 -1.13
C PHE A 24 -5.71 9.37 -2.50
N TYR A 25 -4.43 9.30 -2.80
CA TYR A 25 -3.91 9.71 -4.11
C TYR A 25 -3.72 8.52 -5.02
N ILE A 26 -4.16 8.67 -6.27
CA ILE A 26 -3.95 7.71 -7.35
C ILE A 26 -3.06 8.39 -8.40
N ARG A 27 -2.03 7.69 -8.87
CA ARG A 27 -1.15 8.20 -9.93
C ARG A 27 -1.58 7.64 -11.28
N THR A 28 -1.65 8.50 -12.29
CA THR A 28 -2.23 8.14 -13.59
C THR A 28 -1.45 7.06 -14.34
N ILE A 29 -0.13 7.02 -14.19
CA ILE A 29 0.71 6.00 -14.85
C ILE A 29 1.00 4.83 -13.92
N ASP A 30 1.52 5.10 -12.71
CA ASP A 30 1.92 4.04 -11.80
C ASP A 30 0.76 3.14 -11.39
N ASP A 31 -0.43 3.71 -11.23
CA ASP A 31 -1.63 2.98 -10.82
C ASP A 31 -2.53 2.58 -12.00
N SER A 32 -2.07 2.75 -13.23
CA SER A 32 -2.73 2.19 -14.41
C SER A 32 -2.60 0.67 -14.42
N TYR A 33 -3.39 0.02 -15.28
CA TYR A 33 -3.29 -1.44 -15.45
C TYR A 33 -1.86 -1.85 -15.80
N GLU A 34 -1.26 -1.17 -16.79
CA GLU A 34 0.10 -1.47 -17.25
C GLU A 34 1.14 -1.20 -16.15
N GLY A 35 0.97 -0.10 -15.42
CA GLY A 35 1.85 0.25 -14.30
C GLY A 35 1.79 -0.79 -13.20
N MET A 36 0.59 -1.23 -12.84
CA MET A 36 0.40 -2.26 -11.83
C MET A 36 0.90 -3.62 -12.30
N GLN A 37 0.69 -3.97 -13.56
CA GLN A 37 1.21 -5.23 -14.11
C GLN A 37 2.73 -5.28 -14.02
N LYS A 38 3.39 -4.17 -14.37
CA LYS A 38 4.85 -4.05 -14.25
C LYS A 38 5.30 -4.21 -12.80
N PHE A 39 4.63 -3.53 -11.88
CA PHE A 39 4.98 -3.57 -10.46
C PHE A 39 4.80 -4.96 -9.87
N LEU A 40 3.67 -5.62 -10.14
CA LEU A 40 3.38 -6.96 -9.63
C LEU A 40 4.29 -8.02 -10.26
N THR A 41 4.71 -7.82 -11.50
CA THR A 41 5.67 -8.73 -12.13
C THR A 41 7.03 -8.67 -11.45
N LYS A 42 7.47 -7.48 -11.05
CA LYS A 42 8.73 -7.30 -10.30
C LYS A 42 8.62 -7.76 -8.85
N ASN A 43 7.44 -7.71 -8.26
CA ASN A 43 7.19 -8.03 -6.86
C ASN A 43 5.99 -8.98 -6.74
N PRO A 44 6.14 -10.25 -7.16
CA PRO A 44 4.99 -11.15 -7.28
C PRO A 44 4.43 -11.69 -5.97
N ASN A 45 5.17 -11.60 -4.86
CA ASN A 45 4.82 -12.29 -3.61
C ASN A 45 4.55 -11.37 -2.42
N THR A 46 4.75 -10.07 -2.55
CA THR A 46 4.74 -9.16 -1.39
C THR A 46 3.55 -8.21 -1.35
N ASN A 47 2.71 -8.21 -2.36
CA ASN A 47 1.50 -7.38 -2.40
C ASN A 47 0.32 -8.19 -1.86
N VAL A 48 -0.52 -7.58 -1.03
CA VAL A 48 -1.60 -8.28 -0.33
C VAL A 48 -2.94 -7.61 -0.53
N VAL A 49 -4.00 -8.42 -0.60
CA VAL A 49 -5.39 -7.96 -0.49
C VAL A 49 -6.06 -8.64 0.70
N ALA A 50 -6.94 -7.89 1.37
CA ALA A 50 -7.79 -8.40 2.43
C ALA A 50 -9.20 -8.55 1.89
N ILE A 51 -9.80 -9.70 2.15
CA ILE A 51 -11.13 -10.06 1.65
C ILE A 51 -12.07 -10.31 2.83
N CYS A 52 -13.19 -9.59 2.85
CA CYS A 52 -14.29 -9.79 3.79
C CYS A 52 -15.60 -9.78 2.99
N ASP A 53 -16.52 -10.68 3.33
CA ASP A 53 -17.82 -10.76 2.66
C ASP A 53 -17.70 -10.84 1.13
N ASN A 54 -16.71 -11.60 0.65
CA ASN A 54 -16.38 -11.77 -0.77
C ASN A 54 -16.00 -10.46 -1.49
N LYS A 55 -15.54 -9.45 -0.74
CA LYS A 55 -15.11 -8.16 -1.28
C LYS A 55 -13.66 -7.89 -0.89
N ILE A 56 -12.92 -7.24 -1.77
CA ILE A 56 -11.62 -6.70 -1.43
C ILE A 56 -11.84 -5.41 -0.62
N VAL A 57 -11.44 -5.44 0.65
CA VAL A 57 -11.69 -4.35 1.59
C VAL A 57 -10.40 -3.68 2.07
N GLY A 58 -9.26 -4.22 1.71
CA GLY A 58 -7.96 -3.65 2.07
C GLY A 58 -6.88 -4.08 1.10
N SER A 59 -5.82 -3.29 1.06
CA SER A 59 -4.65 -3.58 0.22
C SER A 59 -3.37 -3.05 0.85
N ILE A 60 -2.25 -3.66 0.50
CA ILE A 60 -0.90 -3.11 0.65
C ILE A 60 -0.14 -3.45 -0.61
N LEU A 61 0.47 -2.43 -1.24
CA LEU A 61 1.49 -2.64 -2.26
C LEU A 61 2.85 -2.62 -1.59
N CYS A 62 3.69 -3.57 -1.93
CA CYS A 62 5.04 -3.64 -1.38
C CYS A 62 6.05 -3.94 -2.48
N GLY A 63 6.98 -3.02 -2.68
CA GLY A 63 8.12 -3.23 -3.56
C GLY A 63 9.36 -3.56 -2.74
N TYR A 64 10.18 -4.48 -3.25
CA TYR A 64 11.46 -4.81 -2.66
C TYR A 64 12.51 -4.83 -3.76
N ASP A 65 13.54 -4.03 -3.61
CA ASP A 65 14.60 -3.87 -4.61
C ASP A 65 15.85 -4.72 -4.31
N GLY A 66 15.79 -5.61 -3.33
CA GLY A 66 16.92 -6.39 -2.85
C GLY A 66 17.70 -5.71 -1.73
N ARG A 67 17.34 -4.47 -1.37
CA ARG A 67 18.00 -3.69 -0.33
C ARG A 67 17.01 -3.09 0.66
N CYS A 68 15.97 -2.44 0.19
CA CYS A 68 14.93 -1.82 1.01
C CYS A 68 13.56 -2.20 0.46
N ALA A 69 12.63 -2.50 1.34
CA ALA A 69 11.22 -2.66 0.98
C ALA A 69 10.49 -1.35 1.23
N TYR A 70 9.49 -1.07 0.38
CA TYR A 70 8.65 0.12 0.48
C TYR A 70 7.19 -0.26 0.38
N LEU A 71 6.36 0.29 1.27
CA LEU A 71 4.91 0.11 1.22
C LEU A 71 4.25 1.28 0.50
N TYR A 72 3.25 0.96 -0.33
CA TYR A 72 2.40 1.93 -1.00
C TYR A 72 0.95 1.53 -0.83
N HIS A 73 0.05 2.50 -0.92
CA HIS A 73 -1.40 2.25 -0.97
C HIS A 73 -1.90 1.31 0.12
N VAL A 74 -1.43 1.55 1.35
CA VAL A 74 -1.92 0.86 2.53
C VAL A 74 -3.29 1.44 2.88
N CYS A 75 -4.33 0.65 2.76
CA CYS A 75 -5.68 1.13 3.06
C CYS A 75 -6.61 0.01 3.49
N VAL A 76 -7.64 0.40 4.24
CA VAL A 76 -8.77 -0.45 4.61
C VAL A 76 -10.03 0.37 4.40
N GLN A 77 -11.02 -0.20 3.74
CA GLN A 77 -12.31 0.44 3.53
C GLN A 77 -12.92 0.86 4.88
N LYS A 78 -13.48 2.06 4.93
CA LYS A 78 -13.91 2.69 6.18
C LYS A 78 -14.79 1.79 7.06
N GLU A 79 -15.74 1.08 6.46
CA GLU A 79 -16.69 0.23 7.16
C GLU A 79 -16.05 -1.01 7.78
N TYR A 80 -14.82 -1.32 7.37
CA TYR A 80 -14.08 -2.50 7.84
C TYR A 80 -12.89 -2.14 8.74
N ARG A 81 -12.75 -0.86 9.12
CA ARG A 81 -11.69 -0.41 10.01
C ARG A 81 -11.96 -0.85 11.45
N HIS A 82 -10.92 -0.80 12.30
CA HIS A 82 -10.97 -1.20 13.71
C HIS A 82 -11.29 -2.68 13.92
N LYS A 83 -10.97 -3.52 12.93
CA LYS A 83 -11.16 -4.98 12.98
C LYS A 83 -9.84 -5.72 12.79
N GLN A 84 -8.71 -5.07 13.03
CA GLN A 84 -7.37 -5.65 12.94
C GLN A 84 -6.94 -6.03 11.51
N ILE A 85 -7.64 -5.59 10.48
CA ILE A 85 -7.34 -5.93 9.09
C ILE A 85 -6.00 -5.33 8.65
N GLY A 86 -5.78 -4.05 8.93
CA GLY A 86 -4.52 -3.38 8.58
C GLY A 86 -3.33 -4.03 9.25
N LYS A 87 -3.44 -4.34 10.54
CA LYS A 87 -2.40 -5.02 11.31
C LYS A 87 -2.11 -6.41 10.73
N GLY A 88 -3.15 -7.15 10.36
CA GLY A 88 -3.01 -8.46 9.74
C GLY A 88 -2.31 -8.41 8.39
N MET A 89 -2.65 -7.42 7.55
CA MET A 89 -1.98 -7.22 6.26
C MET A 89 -0.51 -6.89 6.44
N VAL A 90 -0.16 -6.02 7.39
CA VAL A 90 1.24 -5.68 7.67
C VAL A 90 2.01 -6.92 8.10
N ALA A 91 1.44 -7.73 8.98
CA ALA A 91 2.07 -8.98 9.42
C ALA A 91 2.30 -9.94 8.25
N PHE A 92 1.31 -10.06 7.35
CA PHE A 92 1.42 -10.88 6.15
C PHE A 92 2.60 -10.44 5.28
N VAL A 93 2.68 -9.14 4.99
CA VAL A 93 3.75 -8.58 4.15
C VAL A 93 5.12 -8.78 4.81
N LYS A 94 5.22 -8.57 6.12
CA LYS A 94 6.47 -8.77 6.87
C LYS A 94 6.99 -10.21 6.73
N GLU A 95 6.12 -11.20 6.83
CA GLU A 95 6.53 -12.59 6.69
C GLU A 95 7.01 -12.89 5.27
N ARG A 96 6.31 -12.38 4.26
CA ARG A 96 6.76 -12.55 2.86
C ARG A 96 8.12 -11.89 2.62
N LEU A 97 8.32 -10.70 3.15
CA LEU A 97 9.59 -9.99 3.02
C LEU A 97 10.74 -10.71 3.72
N LYS A 98 10.49 -11.28 4.89
CA LYS A 98 11.52 -12.09 5.59
C LYS A 98 11.95 -13.28 4.75
N GLU A 99 11.02 -13.94 4.07
CA GLU A 99 11.32 -15.04 3.16
C GLU A 99 12.24 -14.61 2.02
N GLU A 100 12.14 -13.35 1.58
CA GLU A 100 12.98 -12.80 0.52
C GLU A 100 14.29 -12.19 1.04
N GLY A 101 14.50 -12.21 2.35
CA GLY A 101 15.73 -11.69 2.96
C GLY A 101 15.74 -10.19 3.22
N ALA A 102 14.59 -9.52 3.16
CA ALA A 102 14.49 -8.10 3.45
C ALA A 102 14.81 -7.82 4.93
N THR A 103 15.54 -6.74 5.18
CA THR A 103 15.96 -6.37 6.54
C THR A 103 15.15 -5.22 7.13
N HIS A 104 14.52 -4.40 6.31
CA HIS A 104 13.73 -3.27 6.78
C HIS A 104 12.71 -2.83 5.73
N ILE A 105 11.70 -2.09 6.20
CA ILE A 105 10.61 -1.58 5.38
C ILE A 105 10.46 -0.09 5.67
N ASN A 106 10.32 0.72 4.64
CA ASN A 106 10.00 2.14 4.76
C ASN A 106 8.66 2.44 4.10
N LEU A 107 8.07 3.54 4.50
CA LEU A 107 6.92 4.13 3.82
C LEU A 107 6.91 5.63 4.03
N VAL A 108 6.19 6.35 3.18
CA VAL A 108 5.91 7.77 3.39
C VAL A 108 4.42 7.96 3.62
N ALA A 109 4.09 8.84 4.56
CA ALA A 109 2.72 9.22 4.86
C ALA A 109 2.66 10.74 4.90
N PHE A 110 1.54 11.30 4.43
CA PHE A 110 1.32 12.74 4.58
C PHE A 110 1.28 13.10 6.06
N LYS A 111 1.91 14.20 6.42
CA LYS A 111 1.92 14.66 7.82
C LYS A 111 0.53 14.90 8.37
N ASN A 112 -0.40 15.36 7.53
CA ASN A 112 -1.78 15.62 7.92
C ASN A 112 -2.70 14.38 7.90
N ASN A 113 -2.17 13.22 7.55
CA ASN A 113 -2.93 11.97 7.62
C ASN A 113 -2.89 11.45 9.06
N SER A 114 -3.73 12.01 9.91
CA SER A 114 -3.74 11.72 11.34
C SER A 114 -4.01 10.25 11.65
N LEU A 115 -4.99 9.65 10.96
CA LEU A 115 -5.34 8.23 11.19
C LEU A 115 -4.23 7.29 10.74
N GLY A 116 -3.62 7.55 9.58
CA GLY A 116 -2.52 6.73 9.09
C GLY A 116 -1.30 6.82 9.98
N ASN A 117 -0.92 8.03 10.40
CA ASN A 117 0.22 8.21 11.29
C ASN A 117 -0.03 7.56 12.66
N LEU A 118 -1.24 7.66 13.20
CA LEU A 118 -1.60 6.99 14.44
C LEU A 118 -1.48 5.48 14.31
N PHE A 119 -1.94 4.91 13.18
CA PHE A 119 -1.83 3.47 12.93
C PHE A 119 -0.37 2.98 13.01
N TRP A 120 0.54 3.65 12.30
CA TRP A 120 1.95 3.26 12.28
C TRP A 120 2.57 3.38 13.67
N HIS A 121 2.22 4.43 14.41
CA HIS A 121 2.68 4.62 15.78
C HIS A 121 2.18 3.51 16.69
N GLU A 122 0.92 3.15 16.60
CA GLU A 122 0.30 2.10 17.43
C GLU A 122 0.92 0.72 17.21
N ILE A 123 1.38 0.42 15.99
CA ILE A 123 2.06 -0.86 15.73
C ILE A 123 3.58 -0.76 15.89
N ASN A 124 4.04 0.30 16.55
CA ASN A 124 5.44 0.51 16.95
C ASN A 124 6.42 0.72 15.79
N TRP A 125 5.98 1.32 14.70
CA TRP A 125 6.89 1.78 13.65
C TRP A 125 7.46 3.14 14.03
N SER A 126 8.75 3.35 13.75
CA SER A 126 9.47 4.56 14.16
C SER A 126 9.39 5.66 13.11
N LEU A 127 8.86 6.83 13.50
CA LEU A 127 8.94 8.02 12.66
C LEU A 127 10.41 8.49 12.59
N LYS A 128 10.93 8.67 11.39
CA LYS A 128 12.30 9.15 11.15
C LYS A 128 12.27 10.64 10.82
N ASP A 129 12.25 11.47 11.85
CA ASP A 129 12.18 12.93 11.70
C ASP A 129 13.51 13.58 11.31
N THR A 130 14.59 12.80 11.26
CA THR A 130 15.92 13.24 10.81
C THR A 130 16.10 13.13 9.28
N LEU A 131 15.12 12.56 8.56
CA LEU A 131 15.23 12.33 7.13
C LEU A 131 14.36 13.32 6.35
N ASN A 132 14.86 13.75 5.22
CA ASN A 132 14.10 14.51 4.23
C ASN A 132 13.81 13.62 3.03
N LEU A 133 12.63 13.77 2.45
CA LEU A 133 12.28 13.12 1.18
C LEU A 133 12.56 14.10 0.05
N TYR A 134 13.34 13.67 -0.95
CA TYR A 134 13.57 14.42 -2.18
C TYR A 134 12.94 13.66 -3.34
N GLU A 135 12.24 14.37 -4.20
CA GLU A 135 11.58 13.77 -5.37
C GLU A 135 11.99 14.54 -6.63
N CYS A 136 12.26 13.79 -7.70
CA CYS A 136 12.46 14.34 -9.03
C CYS A 136 11.50 13.63 -9.98
N ILE A 137 10.67 14.39 -10.67
CA ILE A 137 9.69 13.83 -11.61
C ILE A 137 10.37 13.60 -12.95
N LEU A 138 10.34 12.35 -13.43
CA LEU A 138 10.91 11.97 -14.73
C LEU A 138 9.87 12.00 -15.85
N ASP A 139 8.60 11.75 -15.53
CA ASP A 139 7.50 11.78 -16.48
C ASP A 139 6.35 12.62 -15.90
N SER A 140 6.16 13.81 -16.45
CA SER A 140 5.14 14.75 -15.96
C SER A 140 3.70 14.27 -16.22
N ALA A 141 3.51 13.25 -17.07
CA ALA A 141 2.19 12.67 -17.30
C ALA A 141 1.72 11.78 -16.15
N ASN A 142 2.64 11.37 -15.25
CA ASN A 142 2.30 10.59 -14.06
C ASN A 142 1.79 11.54 -12.96
N THR A 143 0.53 11.95 -13.07
CA THR A 143 -0.05 12.94 -12.15
C THR A 143 -0.81 12.28 -11.01
N ARG A 144 -0.84 12.95 -9.87
CA ARG A 144 -1.60 12.51 -8.70
C ARG A 144 -3.02 13.07 -8.77
N ILE A 145 -3.99 12.18 -8.56
CA ILE A 145 -5.40 12.54 -8.47
C ILE A 145 -5.86 12.25 -7.04
N LEU A 146 -6.31 13.30 -6.34
CA LEU A 146 -6.80 13.17 -4.98
C LEU A 146 -8.28 12.78 -4.98
N ASN A 147 -8.64 11.76 -4.21
CA ASN A 147 -10.04 11.43 -3.98
C ASN A 147 -10.64 12.43 -2.97
N GLU A 148 -11.71 13.06 -3.34
CA GLU A 148 -12.37 14.06 -2.49
C GLU A 148 -13.49 13.49 -1.62
N GLY A 149 -13.77 12.23 -1.75
CA GLY A 149 -14.81 11.57 -0.95
C GLY A 149 -16.11 11.36 -1.67
#